data_c37a86b1ad53e19ed706f52a331bc26b
#
_entry.id   c37a86b1ad53e19ed706f52a331bc26b
#
_cell.length_a   1.000
_cell.length_b   1.000
_cell.length_c   1.000
_cell.angle_alpha   90.00
_cell.angle_beta   90.00
_cell.angle_gamma   90.00
#
_symmetry.space_group_name_H-M   'P 1'
#
loop_
_entity.id
_entity.type
_entity.pdbx_description
1 polymer ?
#
loop_
_entity_poly.entity_id
_entity_poly.type
_entity_poly.pdbx_seq_one_letter_code
_entity_poly.pdbx_strand_id
1 'polypeptide(L)'
;DSRTELENNRTTITDGERQLADGRAQIATARQQIAQGRQQIAEARTQLESGKTQLTSARKQLDAAQTELTANRTKIEQGITQIDQGVAQIDQMLSMIQQADNLLAQLDPNIDLNSPTWQAIKQLLARLGITLPEVPSISELRQQLTAKQTELQTQRDSLAQQKADLQRTLNETIAPAQSTLDQQNAQLTAKEQEAAAGEAQLNTKSAELEANAATLET
;
A
#
# COMPACT_ATOMS: atom_id res chain seq x y z
N ASP A 1 61.08 -6.08 -73.90
CA ASP A 1 60.29 -4.89 -73.62
C ASP A 1 58.80 -5.21 -73.57
N SER A 2 58.15 -5.52 -74.72
CA SER A 2 56.67 -5.85 -74.68
C SER A 2 56.33 -7.09 -73.84
N ARG A 3 57.25 -8.04 -73.72
CA ARG A 3 57.03 -9.26 -72.91
C ARG A 3 57.09 -8.96 -71.39
N THR A 4 57.96 -8.09 -70.97
CA THR A 4 58.08 -7.64 -69.59
C THR A 4 56.87 -6.79 -69.16
N GLU A 5 56.35 -5.95 -70.06
CA GLU A 5 55.12 -5.19 -69.80
C GLU A 5 53.90 -6.12 -69.69
N LEU A 6 53.78 -7.15 -70.53
CA LEU A 6 52.73 -8.16 -70.42
C LEU A 6 52.77 -8.95 -69.09
N GLU A 7 53.98 -9.31 -68.67
CA GLU A 7 54.14 -10.01 -67.33
C GLU A 7 53.80 -9.08 -66.15
N ASN A 8 54.19 -7.82 -66.18
CA ASN A 8 53.85 -6.82 -65.19
C ASN A 8 52.32 -6.57 -65.14
N ASN A 9 51.67 -6.44 -66.30
CA ASN A 9 50.22 -6.25 -66.37
C ASN A 9 49.47 -7.49 -65.86
N ARG A 10 49.96 -8.68 -66.13
CA ARG A 10 49.39 -9.94 -65.62
C ARG A 10 49.50 -10.03 -64.12
N THR A 11 50.67 -9.65 -63.58
CA THR A 11 50.85 -9.60 -62.07
C THR A 11 49.88 -8.60 -61.43
N THR A 12 49.77 -7.38 -62.04
CA THR A 12 48.84 -6.37 -61.51
C THR A 12 47.38 -6.82 -61.57
N ILE A 13 46.97 -7.51 -62.65
CA ILE A 13 45.63 -8.09 -62.76
C ILE A 13 45.42 -9.17 -61.68
N THR A 14 46.36 -10.09 -61.48
CA THR A 14 46.27 -11.16 -60.48
C THR A 14 46.21 -10.60 -59.02
N ASP A 15 46.98 -9.56 -58.73
CA ASP A 15 46.95 -8.89 -57.42
C ASP A 15 45.65 -8.12 -57.27
N GLY A 16 45.11 -7.48 -58.30
CA GLY A 16 43.78 -6.87 -58.27
C GLY A 16 42.64 -7.90 -58.01
N GLU A 17 42.71 -9.03 -58.73
CA GLU A 17 41.73 -10.15 -58.49
C GLU A 17 41.80 -10.70 -57.07
N ARG A 18 42.99 -10.82 -56.45
CA ARG A 18 43.16 -11.25 -55.06
C ARG A 18 42.56 -10.22 -54.10
N GLN A 19 42.88 -8.94 -54.29
CA GLN A 19 42.31 -7.85 -53.49
C GLN A 19 40.78 -7.81 -53.57
N LEU A 20 40.23 -8.04 -54.76
CA LEU A 20 38.77 -8.11 -54.94
C LEU A 20 38.16 -9.31 -54.23
N ALA A 21 38.82 -10.48 -54.28
CA ALA A 21 38.36 -11.68 -53.55
C ALA A 21 38.41 -11.47 -52.03
N ASP A 22 39.47 -10.86 -51.50
CA ASP A 22 39.60 -10.53 -50.08
C ASP A 22 38.56 -9.51 -49.64
N GLY A 23 38.28 -8.48 -50.44
CA GLY A 23 37.23 -7.49 -50.19
C GLY A 23 35.83 -8.13 -50.13
N ARG A 24 35.53 -9.04 -51.09
CA ARG A 24 34.27 -9.81 -51.08
C ARG A 24 34.11 -10.70 -49.85
N ALA A 25 35.19 -11.33 -49.40
CA ALA A 25 35.16 -12.15 -48.16
C ALA A 25 34.91 -11.30 -46.90
N GLN A 26 35.51 -10.11 -46.82
CA GLN A 26 35.29 -9.17 -45.73
C GLN A 26 33.83 -8.68 -45.69
N ILE A 27 33.26 -8.31 -46.85
CA ILE A 27 31.85 -7.91 -46.96
C ILE A 27 30.91 -9.06 -46.53
N ALA A 28 31.18 -10.29 -46.95
CA ALA A 28 30.38 -11.46 -46.54
C ALA A 28 30.41 -11.65 -45.04
N THR A 29 31.57 -11.54 -44.39
CA THR A 29 31.73 -11.62 -42.94
C THR A 29 30.97 -10.51 -42.21
N ALA A 30 31.08 -9.27 -42.68
CA ALA A 30 30.36 -8.12 -42.09
C ALA A 30 28.85 -8.28 -42.23
N ARG A 31 28.34 -8.75 -43.35
CA ARG A 31 26.90 -9.06 -43.54
C ARG A 31 26.41 -10.15 -42.55
N GLN A 32 27.22 -11.17 -42.33
CA GLN A 32 26.90 -12.20 -41.36
C GLN A 32 26.83 -11.63 -39.91
N GLN A 33 27.78 -10.78 -39.54
CA GLN A 33 27.79 -10.11 -38.21
C GLN A 33 26.55 -9.20 -38.02
N ILE A 34 26.17 -8.46 -39.06
CA ILE A 34 24.95 -7.64 -39.03
C ILE A 34 23.70 -8.50 -38.87
N ALA A 35 23.59 -9.63 -39.57
CA ALA A 35 22.47 -10.56 -39.44
C ALA A 35 22.38 -11.12 -38.02
N GLN A 36 23.49 -11.53 -37.41
CA GLN A 36 23.56 -11.98 -36.04
C GLN A 36 23.18 -10.88 -35.04
N GLY A 37 23.67 -9.64 -35.24
CA GLY A 37 23.31 -8.51 -34.39
C GLY A 37 21.82 -8.18 -34.45
N ARG A 38 21.19 -8.24 -35.62
CA ARG A 38 19.73 -8.05 -35.77
C ARG A 38 18.94 -9.13 -35.05
N GLN A 39 19.37 -10.38 -35.09
CA GLN A 39 18.74 -11.46 -34.33
C GLN A 39 18.83 -11.22 -32.82
N GLN A 40 20.00 -10.87 -32.31
CA GLN A 40 20.20 -10.57 -30.88
C GLN A 40 19.32 -9.40 -30.42
N ILE A 41 19.18 -8.35 -31.20
CA ILE A 41 18.28 -7.23 -30.91
C ILE A 41 16.82 -7.69 -30.90
N ALA A 42 16.38 -8.53 -31.83
CA ALA A 42 15.01 -9.06 -31.83
C ALA A 42 14.72 -9.91 -30.61
N GLU A 43 15.64 -10.77 -30.19
CA GLU A 43 15.53 -11.58 -28.97
C GLU A 43 15.47 -10.68 -27.72
N ALA A 44 16.35 -9.68 -27.61
CA ALA A 44 16.37 -8.73 -26.49
C ALA A 44 15.07 -7.90 -26.40
N ARG A 45 14.50 -7.48 -27.54
CA ARG A 45 13.19 -6.81 -27.59
C ARG A 45 12.07 -7.70 -27.08
N THR A 46 12.05 -8.97 -27.45
CA THR A 46 11.06 -9.93 -26.97
C THR A 46 11.14 -10.12 -25.46
N GLN A 47 12.36 -10.23 -24.92
CA GLN A 47 12.58 -10.32 -23.47
C GLN A 47 12.14 -9.04 -22.74
N LEU A 48 12.43 -7.87 -23.30
CA LEU A 48 12.02 -6.58 -22.75
C LEU A 48 10.49 -6.44 -22.69
N GLU A 49 9.78 -6.80 -23.76
CA GLU A 49 8.31 -6.76 -23.79
C GLU A 49 7.68 -7.74 -22.78
N SER A 50 8.26 -8.94 -22.62
CA SER A 50 7.85 -9.87 -21.57
C SER A 50 8.07 -9.27 -20.18
N GLY A 51 9.22 -8.65 -19.93
CA GLY A 51 9.52 -7.95 -18.67
C GLY A 51 8.56 -6.80 -18.39
N LYS A 52 8.24 -5.97 -19.38
CA LYS A 52 7.24 -4.88 -19.24
C LYS A 52 5.86 -5.40 -18.90
N THR A 53 5.45 -6.52 -19.49
CA THR A 53 4.15 -7.16 -19.19
C THR A 53 4.11 -7.64 -17.73
N GLN A 54 5.19 -8.25 -17.24
CA GLN A 54 5.30 -8.69 -15.85
C GLN A 54 5.29 -7.49 -14.88
N LEU A 55 6.02 -6.40 -15.19
CA LEU A 55 6.00 -5.17 -14.40
C LEU A 55 4.61 -4.54 -14.33
N THR A 56 3.89 -4.49 -15.45
CA THR A 56 2.51 -3.98 -15.50
C THR A 56 1.57 -4.81 -14.63
N SER A 57 1.71 -6.13 -14.65
CA SER A 57 0.92 -7.03 -13.78
C SER A 57 1.25 -6.83 -12.31
N ALA A 58 2.54 -6.75 -11.95
CA ALA A 58 2.98 -6.51 -10.60
C ALA A 58 2.49 -5.14 -10.08
N ARG A 59 2.49 -4.10 -10.92
CA ARG A 59 1.95 -2.78 -10.58
C ARG A 59 0.48 -2.84 -10.22
N LYS A 60 -0.34 -3.50 -11.02
CA LYS A 60 -1.76 -3.68 -10.74
C LYS A 60 -2.02 -4.41 -9.42
N GLN A 61 -1.23 -5.44 -9.12
CA GLN A 61 -1.35 -6.17 -7.85
C GLN A 61 -0.96 -5.29 -6.65
N LEU A 62 0.10 -4.50 -6.78
CA LEU A 62 0.53 -3.57 -5.75
C LEU A 62 -0.52 -2.48 -5.48
N ASP A 63 -1.09 -1.88 -6.52
CA ASP A 63 -2.13 -0.85 -6.41
C ASP A 63 -3.40 -1.41 -5.74
N ALA A 64 -3.79 -2.65 -6.06
CA ALA A 64 -4.90 -3.33 -5.41
C ALA A 64 -4.63 -3.58 -3.91
N ALA A 65 -3.44 -4.10 -3.57
CA ALA A 65 -3.03 -4.33 -2.19
C ALA A 65 -2.98 -3.04 -1.36
N GLN A 66 -2.50 -1.95 -1.95
CA GLN A 66 -2.45 -0.63 -1.31
C GLN A 66 -3.86 -0.07 -1.06
N THR A 67 -4.78 -0.27 -1.99
CA THR A 67 -6.19 0.12 -1.84
C THR A 67 -6.85 -0.64 -0.70
N GLU A 68 -6.67 -1.97 -0.64
CA GLU A 68 -7.22 -2.81 0.43
C GLU A 68 -6.64 -2.44 1.80
N LEU A 69 -5.32 -2.24 1.88
CA LEU A 69 -4.67 -1.84 3.14
C LEU A 69 -5.19 -0.50 3.64
N THR A 70 -5.35 0.48 2.76
CA THR A 70 -5.92 1.79 3.09
C THR A 70 -7.36 1.68 3.60
N ALA A 71 -8.18 0.85 2.96
CA ALA A 71 -9.56 0.60 3.40
C ALA A 71 -9.61 -0.06 4.78
N ASN A 72 -8.74 -1.04 5.05
CA ASN A 72 -8.65 -1.71 6.34
C ASN A 72 -8.18 -0.76 7.45
N ARG A 73 -7.19 0.08 7.17
CA ARG A 73 -6.74 1.13 8.08
C ARG A 73 -7.88 2.07 8.46
N THR A 74 -8.62 2.56 7.47
CA THR A 74 -9.76 3.47 7.69
C THR A 74 -10.84 2.83 8.56
N LYS A 75 -11.16 1.54 8.35
CA LYS A 75 -12.12 0.81 9.18
C LYS A 75 -11.67 0.71 10.64
N ILE A 76 -10.39 0.44 10.88
CA ILE A 76 -9.83 0.37 12.24
C ILE A 76 -9.88 1.76 12.90
N GLU A 77 -9.50 2.82 12.22
CA GLU A 77 -9.54 4.19 12.73
C GLU A 77 -10.98 4.64 13.06
N GLN A 78 -11.96 4.26 12.23
CA GLN A 78 -13.38 4.48 12.50
C GLN A 78 -13.86 3.69 13.74
N GLY A 79 -13.43 2.42 13.87
CA GLY A 79 -13.72 1.60 15.05
C GLY A 79 -13.18 2.22 16.34
N ILE A 80 -11.95 2.71 16.33
CA ILE A 80 -11.35 3.43 17.47
C ILE A 80 -12.18 4.67 17.83
N THR A 81 -12.60 5.46 16.83
CA THR A 81 -13.43 6.65 17.05
C THR A 81 -14.78 6.32 17.69
N GLN A 82 -15.42 5.23 17.24
CA GLN A 82 -16.69 4.76 17.82
C GLN A 82 -16.51 4.30 19.27
N ILE A 83 -15.41 3.62 19.59
CA ILE A 83 -15.07 3.22 20.96
C ILE A 83 -14.87 4.47 21.83
N ASP A 84 -14.15 5.49 21.38
CA ASP A 84 -13.94 6.72 22.13
C ASP A 84 -15.26 7.46 22.42
N GLN A 85 -16.19 7.48 21.46
CA GLN A 85 -17.54 8.00 21.69
C GLN A 85 -18.32 7.19 22.72
N GLY A 86 -18.23 5.86 22.67
CA GLY A 86 -18.84 4.97 23.65
C GLY A 86 -18.29 5.19 25.06
N VAL A 87 -16.98 5.30 25.20
CA VAL A 87 -16.33 5.60 26.48
C VAL A 87 -16.79 6.97 27.03
N ALA A 88 -16.86 7.99 26.19
CA ALA A 88 -17.34 9.33 26.62
C ALA A 88 -18.80 9.29 27.12
N GLN A 89 -19.67 8.50 26.48
CA GLN A 89 -21.04 8.31 26.94
C GLN A 89 -21.09 7.58 28.29
N ILE A 90 -20.26 6.57 28.50
CA ILE A 90 -20.15 5.86 29.79
C ILE A 90 -19.65 6.80 30.89
N ASP A 91 -18.64 7.63 30.62
CA ASP A 91 -18.12 8.60 31.57
C ASP A 91 -19.18 9.64 31.99
N GLN A 92 -20.04 10.06 31.03
CA GLN A 92 -21.20 10.92 31.35
C GLN A 92 -22.20 10.21 32.27
N MET A 93 -22.51 8.92 32.00
CA MET A 93 -23.42 8.15 32.87
C MET A 93 -22.83 7.93 34.25
N LEU A 94 -21.53 7.65 34.38
CA LEU A 94 -20.85 7.56 35.67
C LEU A 94 -20.90 8.88 36.45
N SER A 95 -20.75 10.01 35.79
CA SER A 95 -20.93 11.34 36.41
C SER A 95 -22.37 11.56 36.92
N MET A 96 -23.37 11.13 36.14
CA MET A 96 -24.78 11.19 36.61
C MET A 96 -25.04 10.29 37.83
N ILE A 97 -24.44 9.11 37.88
CA ILE A 97 -24.52 8.22 39.03
C ILE A 97 -23.97 8.91 40.28
N GLN A 98 -22.81 9.56 40.16
CA GLN A 98 -22.19 10.28 41.28
C GLN A 98 -23.04 11.46 41.74
N GLN A 99 -23.66 12.19 40.80
CA GLN A 99 -24.62 13.26 41.16
C GLN A 99 -25.84 12.70 41.88
N ALA A 100 -26.43 11.59 41.41
CA ALA A 100 -27.58 10.96 42.04
C ALA A 100 -27.24 10.46 43.45
N ASP A 101 -26.07 9.84 43.66
CA ASP A 101 -25.64 9.40 44.99
C ASP A 101 -25.44 10.57 45.98
N ASN A 102 -24.84 11.66 45.49
CA ASN A 102 -24.67 12.90 46.28
C ASN A 102 -26.03 13.51 46.68
N LEU A 103 -27.01 13.50 45.80
CA LEU A 103 -28.36 13.98 46.09
C LEU A 103 -29.09 13.05 47.06
N LEU A 104 -28.94 11.73 46.91
CA LEU A 104 -29.49 10.73 47.87
C LEU A 104 -28.88 10.87 49.27
N ALA A 105 -27.61 11.28 49.37
CA ALA A 105 -26.98 11.56 50.64
C ALA A 105 -27.56 12.77 51.40
N GLN A 106 -28.23 13.67 50.71
CA GLN A 106 -28.85 14.88 51.25
C GLN A 106 -30.33 14.71 51.62
N LEU A 107 -30.92 13.54 51.27
CA LEU A 107 -32.32 13.25 51.61
C LEU A 107 -32.46 12.78 53.03
N ASP A 108 -33.53 13.28 53.70
CA ASP A 108 -33.99 12.74 55.01
C ASP A 108 -34.49 11.30 54.82
N PRO A 109 -34.38 10.41 55.82
CA PRO A 109 -34.96 9.05 55.80
C PRO A 109 -36.45 9.02 55.43
N ASN A 110 -37.21 10.07 55.76
CA ASN A 110 -38.58 10.27 55.29
C ASN A 110 -38.58 11.08 53.98
N ILE A 111 -38.56 10.36 52.87
CA ILE A 111 -38.49 10.97 51.52
C ILE A 111 -39.77 11.79 51.25
N ASP A 112 -39.64 13.11 51.12
CA ASP A 112 -40.69 13.94 50.53
C ASP A 112 -40.66 13.76 49.01
N LEU A 113 -41.61 13.00 48.48
CA LEU A 113 -41.72 12.69 47.04
C LEU A 113 -42.03 13.92 46.18
N ASN A 114 -42.41 15.05 46.79
CA ASN A 114 -42.67 16.34 46.11
C ASN A 114 -41.46 17.31 46.17
N SER A 115 -40.40 16.93 46.90
CA SER A 115 -39.24 17.81 47.03
C SER A 115 -38.52 18.01 45.70
N PRO A 116 -37.95 19.19 45.41
CA PRO A 116 -37.16 19.44 44.20
C PRO A 116 -35.98 18.48 44.08
N THR A 117 -35.35 18.11 45.20
CA THR A 117 -34.24 17.16 45.26
C THR A 117 -34.67 15.77 44.77
N TRP A 118 -35.84 15.29 45.22
CA TRP A 118 -36.39 14.01 44.76
C TRP A 118 -36.71 14.03 43.25
N GLN A 119 -37.30 15.10 42.75
CA GLN A 119 -37.58 15.26 41.33
C GLN A 119 -36.29 15.25 40.47
N ALA A 120 -35.21 15.88 40.94
CA ALA A 120 -33.91 15.82 40.29
C ALA A 120 -33.34 14.40 40.27
N ILE A 121 -33.39 13.68 41.38
CA ILE A 121 -32.97 12.28 41.47
C ILE A 121 -33.77 11.41 40.51
N LYS A 122 -35.10 11.55 40.47
CA LYS A 122 -35.97 10.83 39.57
C LYS A 122 -35.58 11.00 38.10
N GLN A 123 -35.24 12.21 37.69
CA GLN A 123 -34.78 12.51 36.31
C GLN A 123 -33.43 11.83 36.02
N LEU A 124 -32.47 11.86 36.94
CA LEU A 124 -31.18 11.21 36.78
C LEU A 124 -31.33 9.68 36.70
N LEU A 125 -32.12 9.06 37.58
CA LEU A 125 -32.38 7.64 37.56
C LEU A 125 -33.05 7.18 36.25
N ALA A 126 -34.01 7.96 35.74
CA ALA A 126 -34.66 7.69 34.47
C ALA A 126 -33.64 7.71 33.29
N ARG A 127 -32.71 8.67 33.27
CA ARG A 127 -31.66 8.75 32.27
C ARG A 127 -30.66 7.57 32.36
N LEU A 128 -30.45 7.05 33.56
CA LEU A 128 -29.61 5.87 33.79
C LEU A 128 -30.34 4.55 33.48
N GLY A 129 -31.63 4.60 33.12
CA GLY A 129 -32.46 3.43 32.87
C GLY A 129 -32.80 2.65 34.15
N ILE A 130 -32.74 3.31 35.33
CA ILE A 130 -33.10 2.72 36.63
C ILE A 130 -34.57 2.92 36.85
N THR A 131 -35.30 1.80 37.02
CA THR A 131 -36.73 1.82 37.32
C THR A 131 -36.96 2.09 38.79
N LEU A 132 -37.84 3.07 39.11
CA LEU A 132 -38.18 3.39 40.47
C LEU A 132 -39.26 2.43 41.00
N PRO A 133 -39.13 1.86 42.23
CA PRO A 133 -40.18 1.16 42.90
C PRO A 133 -41.30 2.12 43.37
N GLU A 134 -42.50 1.58 43.65
CA GLU A 134 -43.65 2.38 44.13
C GLU A 134 -43.35 3.11 45.45
N VAL A 135 -42.60 2.47 46.33
CA VAL A 135 -42.12 3.05 47.59
C VAL A 135 -40.58 2.96 47.59
N PRO A 136 -39.89 4.02 47.21
CA PRO A 136 -38.44 3.98 47.12
C PRO A 136 -37.78 4.02 48.47
N SER A 137 -36.85 3.07 48.71
CA SER A 137 -35.92 3.06 49.84
C SER A 137 -34.59 3.65 49.39
N ILE A 138 -34.01 4.57 50.15
CA ILE A 138 -32.68 5.16 49.87
C ILE A 138 -31.62 4.05 49.76
N SER A 139 -31.69 3.02 50.60
CA SER A 139 -30.74 1.91 50.57
C SER A 139 -30.84 1.09 49.28
N GLU A 140 -32.07 0.80 48.80
CA GLU A 140 -32.27 0.09 47.53
C GLU A 140 -31.80 0.91 46.31
N LEU A 141 -32.10 2.21 46.31
CA LEU A 141 -31.64 3.10 45.26
C LEU A 141 -30.11 3.20 45.17
N ARG A 142 -29.44 3.28 46.33
CA ARG A 142 -27.98 3.24 46.38
C ARG A 142 -27.43 1.89 45.91
N GLN A 143 -28.04 0.80 46.24
CA GLN A 143 -27.66 -0.53 45.77
C GLN A 143 -27.79 -0.61 44.22
N GLN A 144 -28.90 -0.12 43.66
CA GLN A 144 -29.10 -0.06 42.19
C GLN A 144 -28.08 0.84 41.51
N LEU A 145 -27.77 2.02 42.06
CA LEU A 145 -26.74 2.90 41.56
C LEU A 145 -25.35 2.25 41.56
N THR A 146 -25.00 1.59 42.68
CA THR A 146 -23.73 0.85 42.80
C THR A 146 -23.64 -0.28 41.76
N ALA A 147 -24.72 -1.03 41.57
CA ALA A 147 -24.79 -2.09 40.57
C ALA A 147 -24.62 -1.51 39.15
N LYS A 148 -25.30 -0.40 38.84
CA LYS A 148 -25.17 0.28 37.53
C LYS A 148 -23.79 0.86 37.32
N GLN A 149 -23.18 1.42 38.37
CA GLN A 149 -21.79 1.90 38.30
C GLN A 149 -20.82 0.76 37.97
N THR A 150 -20.95 -0.38 38.59
CA THR A 150 -20.11 -1.57 38.37
C THR A 150 -20.29 -2.09 36.91
N GLU A 151 -21.54 -2.14 36.42
CA GLU A 151 -21.85 -2.51 35.05
C GLU A 151 -21.15 -1.58 34.04
N LEU A 152 -21.30 -0.26 34.22
CA LEU A 152 -20.73 0.74 33.35
C LEU A 152 -19.19 0.73 33.38
N GLN A 153 -18.58 0.54 34.53
CA GLN A 153 -17.13 0.38 34.65
C GLN A 153 -16.63 -0.86 33.91
N THR A 154 -17.34 -1.98 34.02
CA THR A 154 -17.00 -3.20 33.28
C THR A 154 -17.11 -3.00 31.78
N GLN A 155 -18.14 -2.30 31.29
CA GLN A 155 -18.29 -1.95 29.89
C GLN A 155 -17.15 -1.02 29.41
N ARG A 156 -16.80 -0.02 30.21
CA ARG A 156 -15.69 0.91 29.91
C ARG A 156 -14.36 0.16 29.78
N ASP A 157 -14.08 -0.74 30.71
CA ASP A 157 -12.85 -1.54 30.70
C ASP A 157 -12.80 -2.46 29.48
N SER A 158 -13.93 -3.06 29.10
CA SER A 158 -14.06 -3.86 27.88
C SER A 158 -13.79 -3.02 26.61
N LEU A 159 -14.35 -1.81 26.53
CA LEU A 159 -14.10 -0.90 25.41
C LEU A 159 -12.64 -0.44 25.37
N ALA A 160 -12.02 -0.17 26.52
CA ALA A 160 -10.61 0.18 26.59
C ALA A 160 -9.71 -0.96 26.09
N GLN A 161 -10.05 -2.21 26.41
CA GLN A 161 -9.34 -3.38 25.89
C GLN A 161 -9.50 -3.51 24.38
N GLN A 162 -10.71 -3.38 23.86
CA GLN A 162 -10.98 -3.43 22.41
C GLN A 162 -10.20 -2.33 21.66
N LYS A 163 -10.15 -1.10 22.21
CA LYS A 163 -9.36 -0.01 21.67
C LYS A 163 -7.87 -0.36 21.61
N ALA A 164 -7.33 -0.91 22.71
CA ALA A 164 -5.92 -1.31 22.77
C ALA A 164 -5.59 -2.40 21.72
N ASP A 165 -6.49 -3.37 21.51
CA ASP A 165 -6.32 -4.41 20.50
C ASP A 165 -6.36 -3.86 19.08
N LEU A 166 -7.27 -2.91 18.78
CA LEU A 166 -7.32 -2.22 17.51
C LEU A 166 -6.07 -1.36 17.26
N GLN A 167 -5.59 -0.65 18.27
CA GLN A 167 -4.35 0.13 18.19
C GLN A 167 -3.13 -0.77 17.98
N ARG A 168 -3.08 -1.92 18.62
CA ARG A 168 -2.04 -2.92 18.40
C ARG A 168 -2.07 -3.41 16.96
N THR A 169 -3.25 -3.78 16.43
CA THR A 169 -3.41 -4.19 15.04
C THR A 169 -2.93 -3.11 14.07
N LEU A 170 -3.25 -1.84 14.33
CA LEU A 170 -2.80 -0.72 13.51
C LEU A 170 -1.27 -0.61 13.49
N ASN A 171 -0.63 -0.73 14.65
CA ASN A 171 0.81 -0.53 14.80
C ASN A 171 1.63 -1.76 14.39
N GLU A 172 1.17 -2.97 14.71
CA GLU A 172 1.94 -4.21 14.52
C GLU A 172 1.64 -4.91 13.20
N THR A 173 0.49 -4.63 12.58
CA THR A 173 0.08 -5.27 11.32
C THR A 173 -0.01 -4.28 10.17
N ILE A 174 -0.78 -3.21 10.33
CA ILE A 174 -1.08 -2.29 9.23
C ILE A 174 0.12 -1.40 8.90
N ALA A 175 0.78 -0.82 9.89
CA ALA A 175 1.92 0.07 9.65
C ALA A 175 3.14 -0.63 9.01
N PRO A 176 3.56 -1.84 9.45
CA PRO A 176 4.62 -2.60 8.77
C PRO A 176 4.23 -3.04 7.36
N ALA A 177 2.95 -3.44 7.14
CA ALA A 177 2.46 -3.79 5.82
C ALA A 177 2.52 -2.60 4.86
N GLN A 178 2.15 -1.39 5.31
CA GLN A 178 2.29 -0.16 4.53
C GLN A 178 3.75 0.09 4.15
N SER A 179 4.67 0.00 5.11
CA SER A 179 6.10 0.18 4.85
C SER A 179 6.64 -0.83 3.82
N THR A 180 6.19 -2.08 3.89
CA THR A 180 6.56 -3.11 2.91
C THR A 180 6.04 -2.78 1.51
N LEU A 181 4.79 -2.32 1.38
CA LEU A 181 4.20 -1.91 0.11
C LEU A 181 4.92 -0.68 -0.47
N ASP A 182 5.31 0.28 0.36
CA ASP A 182 6.06 1.46 -0.07
C ASP A 182 7.45 1.07 -0.61
N GLN A 183 8.13 0.13 0.03
CA GLN A 183 9.41 -0.42 -0.46
C GLN A 183 9.23 -1.17 -1.78
N GLN A 184 8.20 -2.01 -1.91
CA GLN A 184 7.90 -2.71 -3.16
C GLN A 184 7.57 -1.74 -4.29
N ASN A 185 6.82 -0.67 -4.01
CA ASN A 185 6.52 0.39 -4.96
C ASN A 185 7.79 1.09 -5.47
N ALA A 186 8.71 1.42 -4.57
CA ALA A 186 10.00 2.01 -4.94
C ALA A 186 10.85 1.08 -5.81
N GLN A 187 10.92 -0.21 -5.47
CA GLN A 187 11.63 -1.22 -6.27
C GLN A 187 11.00 -1.41 -7.65
N LEU A 188 9.67 -1.41 -7.74
CA LEU A 188 8.95 -1.53 -9.00
C LEU A 188 9.24 -0.33 -9.91
N THR A 189 9.18 0.88 -9.36
CA THR A 189 9.50 2.12 -10.08
C THR A 189 10.94 2.11 -10.61
N ALA A 190 11.90 1.63 -9.83
CA ALA A 190 13.29 1.49 -10.28
C ALA A 190 13.42 0.51 -11.45
N LYS A 191 12.73 -0.64 -11.40
CA LYS A 191 12.71 -1.62 -12.50
C LYS A 191 12.04 -1.08 -13.76
N GLU A 192 10.98 -0.29 -13.62
CA GLU A 192 10.33 0.38 -14.76
C GLU A 192 11.30 1.36 -15.44
N GLN A 193 12.07 2.12 -14.66
CA GLN A 193 13.10 3.02 -15.19
C GLN A 193 14.24 2.26 -15.88
N GLU A 194 14.70 1.14 -15.29
CA GLU A 194 15.72 0.27 -15.91
C GLU A 194 15.23 -0.32 -17.23
N ALA A 195 14.00 -0.78 -17.30
CA ALA A 195 13.38 -1.28 -18.53
C ALA A 195 13.30 -0.19 -19.62
N ALA A 196 12.92 1.03 -19.25
CA ALA A 196 12.88 2.16 -20.19
C ALA A 196 14.28 2.54 -20.70
N ALA A 197 15.30 2.53 -19.85
CA ALA A 197 16.68 2.76 -20.23
C ALA A 197 17.19 1.65 -21.17
N GLY A 198 16.87 0.39 -20.88
CA GLY A 198 17.19 -0.76 -21.75
C GLY A 198 16.57 -0.64 -23.13
N GLU A 199 15.31 -0.20 -23.21
CA GLU A 199 14.64 0.06 -24.49
C GLU A 199 15.33 1.14 -25.31
N ALA A 200 15.72 2.24 -24.70
CA ALA A 200 16.45 3.31 -25.36
C ALA A 200 17.80 2.82 -25.90
N GLN A 201 18.54 2.01 -25.13
CA GLN A 201 19.80 1.41 -25.59
C GLN A 201 19.62 0.45 -26.76
N LEU A 202 18.57 -0.38 -26.75
CA LEU A 202 18.26 -1.29 -27.86
C LEU A 202 17.87 -0.54 -29.10
N ASN A 203 17.14 0.55 -29.00
CA ASN A 203 16.79 1.40 -30.13
C ASN A 203 18.04 2.06 -30.74
N THR A 204 18.96 2.57 -29.91
CA THR A 204 20.24 3.13 -30.39
C THR A 204 21.07 2.07 -31.12
N LYS A 205 21.27 0.88 -30.53
CA LYS A 205 22.00 -0.21 -31.17
C LYS A 205 21.36 -0.69 -32.47
N SER A 206 20.04 -0.70 -32.55
CA SER A 206 19.32 -1.05 -33.78
C SER A 206 19.60 -0.05 -34.87
N ALA A 207 19.56 1.25 -34.58
CA ALA A 207 19.86 2.32 -35.55
C ALA A 207 21.32 2.27 -36.03
N GLU A 208 22.28 2.01 -35.13
CA GLU A 208 23.69 1.84 -35.48
C GLU A 208 23.91 0.65 -36.44
N LEU A 209 23.26 -0.47 -36.17
CA LEU A 209 23.34 -1.66 -37.05
C LEU A 209 22.72 -1.42 -38.40
N GLU A 210 21.61 -0.70 -38.49
CA GLU A 210 20.99 -0.34 -39.78
C GLU A 210 21.87 0.62 -40.60
N ALA A 211 22.49 1.61 -39.94
CA ALA A 211 23.43 2.51 -40.58
C ALA A 211 24.67 1.75 -41.15
N ASN A 212 25.22 0.81 -40.37
CA ASN A 212 26.33 -0.03 -40.80
C ASN A 212 25.94 -0.94 -41.98
N ALA A 213 24.71 -1.49 -41.97
CA ALA A 213 24.20 -2.30 -43.06
C ALA A 213 24.09 -1.48 -44.38
N ALA A 214 23.55 -0.26 -44.29
CA ALA A 214 23.41 0.63 -45.43
C ALA A 214 24.79 1.01 -46.03
N THR A 215 25.81 1.18 -45.18
CA THR A 215 27.18 1.49 -45.63
C THR A 215 27.83 0.33 -46.43
N LEU A 216 27.42 -0.93 -46.16
CA LEU A 216 27.91 -2.12 -46.86
C LEU A 216 27.19 -2.39 -48.20
N GLU A 217 26.09 -1.68 -48.46
CA GLU A 217 25.33 -1.80 -49.75
C GLU A 217 25.74 -0.76 -50.78
N THR A 218 26.47 0.28 -50.38
CA THR A 218 27.04 1.32 -51.27
C THR A 218 28.45 0.99 -51.68
#